data_d5472ea5d43a1178ae24d7e28d36ef09
#
_entry.id   d5472ea5d43a1178ae24d7e28d36ef09
#
_cell.length_a   1.000
_cell.length_b   1.000
_cell.length_c   1.000
_cell.angle_alpha   90.00
_cell.angle_beta   90.00
_cell.angle_gamma   90.00
#
_symmetry.space_group_name_H-M   'P 1'
#
loop_
_entity.id
_entity.type
_entity.pdbx_description
1 polymer ?
#
loop_
_entity_poly.entity_id
_entity_poly.type
_entity_poly.pdbx_seq_one_letter_code
_entity_poly.pdbx_strand_id
1 'polypeptide(L)'
;DRCGVEITKAKVRRERMGHIELAAPVSHIWYFKGIPSRMGLLLDISPRILEKVLYFAAYIVIDPGFSPLSKNQILSEKEYRDMREKYEDDFDAGMGAEAVKKLLQQIDLEELSQQLRAELKDASGQKKARIVKRLEVVEAFRISGNKPEWMIIDVLPVIPPEIRPMVPLDGGRYAS
;
A
#
# COMPACT_ATOMS: atom_id res chain seq x y z
N ASP A 1 -21.04 32.85 5.14
CA ASP A 1 -19.68 33.17 5.55
C ASP A 1 -18.74 33.16 4.35
N ARG A 2 -17.83 34.14 4.26
CA ARG A 2 -16.92 34.29 3.11
C ARG A 2 -15.90 33.17 2.97
N CYS A 3 -15.67 32.38 4.02
CA CYS A 3 -14.67 31.30 4.06
C CYS A 3 -15.28 29.88 4.02
N GLY A 4 -16.62 29.76 3.93
CA GLY A 4 -17.30 28.45 3.92
C GLY A 4 -17.27 27.70 5.25
N VAL A 5 -16.74 28.30 6.31
CA VAL A 5 -16.69 27.66 7.65
C VAL A 5 -18.08 27.68 8.28
N GLU A 6 -18.56 26.50 8.64
CA GLU A 6 -19.82 26.33 9.38
C GLU A 6 -19.64 26.73 10.85
N ILE A 7 -20.50 27.63 11.33
CA ILE A 7 -20.54 28.01 12.74
C ILE A 7 -21.46 27.07 13.49
N THR A 8 -20.89 26.28 14.40
CA THR A 8 -21.63 25.30 15.21
C THR A 8 -21.30 25.44 16.70
N LYS A 9 -22.08 24.76 17.54
CA LYS A 9 -21.79 24.67 18.97
C LYS A 9 -20.46 23.94 19.19
N ALA A 10 -19.68 24.32 20.19
CA ALA A 10 -18.40 23.67 20.52
C ALA A 10 -18.52 22.15 20.71
N LYS A 11 -19.61 21.67 21.31
CA LYS A 11 -19.88 20.24 21.46
C LYS A 11 -19.87 19.49 20.13
N VAL A 12 -20.53 20.02 19.10
CA VAL A 12 -20.58 19.39 17.77
C VAL A 12 -19.19 19.26 17.16
N ARG A 13 -18.34 20.27 17.29
CA ARG A 13 -16.95 20.24 16.83
C ARG A 13 -16.13 19.17 17.53
N ARG A 14 -16.38 18.91 18.80
CA ARG A 14 -15.66 17.91 19.59
C ARG A 14 -16.08 16.47 19.27
N GLU A 15 -17.26 16.28 18.69
CA GLU A 15 -17.82 14.97 18.34
C GLU A 15 -17.58 14.58 16.87
N ARG A 16 -17.21 15.52 16.01
CA ARG A 16 -16.99 15.27 14.57
C ARG A 16 -15.67 14.58 14.30
N MET A 17 -15.70 13.65 13.36
CA MET A 17 -14.48 13.10 12.73
C MET A 17 -13.84 14.16 11.85
N GLY A 18 -12.53 14.24 11.89
CA GLY A 18 -11.71 15.01 10.96
C GLY A 18 -10.95 14.10 10.00
N HIS A 19 -10.23 14.71 9.07
CA HIS A 19 -9.30 14.01 8.20
C HIS A 19 -8.11 14.91 7.85
N ILE A 20 -6.99 14.28 7.49
CA ILE A 20 -5.81 14.96 6.99
C ILE A 20 -5.51 14.37 5.61
N GLU A 21 -5.58 15.21 4.58
CA GLU A 21 -5.09 14.84 3.26
C GLU A 21 -3.58 14.84 3.26
N LEU A 22 -2.98 13.70 2.90
CA LEU A 22 -1.54 13.55 2.88
C LEU A 22 -0.98 14.13 1.57
N ALA A 23 0.18 14.79 1.66
CA ALA A 23 0.88 15.32 0.48
C ALA A 23 1.36 14.21 -0.47
N ALA A 24 1.64 13.02 0.08
CA ALA A 24 1.99 11.82 -0.67
C ALA A 24 1.37 10.58 0.01
N PRO A 25 1.04 9.53 -0.76
CA PRO A 25 0.52 8.29 -0.20
C PRO A 25 1.54 7.63 0.75
N VAL A 26 1.05 6.94 1.77
CA VAL A 26 1.88 6.17 2.71
C VAL A 26 1.35 4.75 2.84
N SER A 27 2.26 3.79 3.02
CA SER A 27 1.90 2.40 3.25
C SER A 27 1.51 2.16 4.70
N HIS A 28 0.39 1.48 4.93
CA HIS A 28 -0.02 1.08 6.28
C HIS A 28 0.92 -0.03 6.77
N ILE A 29 1.60 0.22 7.89
CA ILE A 29 2.66 -0.65 8.40
C ILE A 29 2.20 -2.08 8.73
N TRP A 30 0.97 -2.27 9.14
CA TRP A 30 0.43 -3.60 9.46
C TRP A 30 0.38 -4.54 8.25
N TYR A 31 0.14 -3.99 7.06
CA TYR A 31 0.08 -4.76 5.82
C TYR A 31 1.43 -4.94 5.15
N PHE A 32 2.37 -4.07 5.48
CA PHE A 32 3.74 -4.10 4.96
C PHE A 32 4.69 -4.91 5.86
N LYS A 33 4.78 -4.58 7.15
CA LYS A 33 5.69 -5.23 8.13
C LYS A 33 5.05 -6.37 8.92
N GLY A 34 3.78 -6.70 8.69
CA GLY A 34 3.17 -7.88 9.28
C GLY A 34 3.89 -9.17 8.86
N ILE A 35 3.77 -10.21 9.69
CA ILE A 35 4.32 -11.54 9.38
C ILE A 35 3.15 -12.53 9.28
N PRO A 36 2.83 -13.04 8.07
CA PRO A 36 3.45 -12.67 6.78
C PRO A 36 3.02 -11.29 6.27
N SER A 37 3.84 -10.68 5.42
CA SER A 37 3.47 -9.42 4.74
C SER A 37 2.33 -9.67 3.75
N ARG A 38 1.15 -9.13 4.02
CA ARG A 38 -0.01 -9.26 3.13
C ARG A 38 0.23 -8.61 1.79
N MET A 39 0.83 -7.43 1.79
CA MET A 39 1.19 -6.70 0.58
C MET A 39 2.21 -7.49 -0.25
N GLY A 40 3.23 -8.05 0.38
CA GLY A 40 4.22 -8.91 -0.27
C GLY A 40 3.62 -10.18 -0.86
N LEU A 41 2.66 -10.80 -0.20
CA LEU A 41 1.96 -12.00 -0.70
C LEU A 41 1.07 -11.70 -1.90
N LEU A 42 0.34 -10.57 -1.89
CA LEU A 42 -0.48 -10.16 -3.03
C LEU A 42 0.35 -9.86 -4.27
N LEU A 43 1.43 -9.10 -4.12
CA LEU A 43 2.28 -8.68 -5.23
C LEU A 43 3.31 -9.75 -5.64
N ASP A 44 3.46 -10.81 -4.87
CA ASP A 44 4.53 -11.81 -5.00
C ASP A 44 5.94 -11.20 -4.94
N ILE A 45 6.11 -10.25 -4.06
CA ILE A 45 7.37 -9.53 -3.84
C ILE A 45 7.86 -9.79 -2.42
N SER A 46 9.18 -10.01 -2.26
CA SER A 46 9.75 -10.20 -0.94
C SER A 46 9.63 -8.92 -0.09
N PRO A 47 9.44 -9.03 1.24
CA PRO A 47 9.36 -7.85 2.11
C PRO A 47 10.58 -6.93 2.04
N ARG A 48 11.77 -7.48 1.82
CA ARG A 48 13.02 -6.71 1.67
C ARG A 48 13.00 -5.84 0.42
N ILE A 49 12.50 -6.37 -0.69
CA ILE A 49 12.36 -5.62 -1.95
C ILE A 49 11.30 -4.54 -1.80
N LEU A 50 10.17 -4.89 -1.22
CA LEU A 50 9.09 -3.95 -0.96
C LEU A 50 9.54 -2.79 -0.05
N GLU A 51 10.33 -3.07 0.96
CA GLU A 51 10.94 -2.07 1.84
C GLU A 51 11.84 -1.09 1.06
N LYS A 52 12.70 -1.59 0.18
CA LYS A 52 13.54 -0.74 -0.67
C LYS A 52 12.73 0.20 -1.55
N VAL A 53 11.65 -0.27 -2.12
CA VAL A 53 10.76 0.54 -2.95
C VAL A 53 10.03 1.60 -2.12
N LEU A 54 9.45 1.21 -0.99
CA LEU A 54 8.68 2.11 -0.13
C LEU A 54 9.55 3.22 0.50
N TYR A 55 10.80 2.93 0.82
CA TYR A 55 11.74 3.90 1.41
C TYR A 55 12.62 4.61 0.37
N PHE A 56 12.23 4.63 -0.90
CA PHE A 56 12.92 5.35 -1.98
C PHE A 56 14.36 4.89 -2.24
N ALA A 57 14.68 3.64 -1.94
CA ALA A 57 16.01 3.07 -2.16
C ALA A 57 16.16 2.36 -3.52
N ALA A 58 15.07 2.03 -4.18
CA ALA A 58 15.07 1.37 -5.49
C ALA A 58 13.80 1.70 -6.27
N TYR A 59 13.88 1.63 -7.60
CA TYR A 59 12.72 1.69 -8.50
C TYR A 59 12.14 0.30 -8.71
N ILE A 60 10.83 0.24 -8.94
CA ILE A 60 10.14 -0.98 -9.37
C ILE A 60 9.44 -0.73 -10.69
N VAL A 61 9.54 -1.67 -11.61
CA VAL A 61 8.86 -1.60 -12.91
C VAL A 61 7.37 -1.93 -12.71
N ILE A 62 6.52 -0.95 -13.04
CA ILE A 62 5.06 -1.06 -12.95
C ILE A 62 4.52 -1.66 -14.25
N ASP A 63 4.94 -1.10 -15.37
CA ASP A 63 4.61 -1.58 -16.72
C ASP A 63 5.89 -1.59 -17.56
N PRO A 64 6.34 -2.76 -18.05
CA PRO A 64 7.54 -2.85 -18.89
C PRO A 64 7.34 -2.26 -20.30
N GLY A 65 6.11 -2.12 -20.77
CA GLY A 65 5.81 -1.62 -22.12
C GLY A 65 6.59 -2.37 -23.20
N PHE A 66 7.25 -1.65 -24.09
CA PHE A 66 8.10 -2.20 -25.15
C PHE A 66 9.56 -2.34 -24.75
N SER A 67 9.91 -2.08 -23.51
CA SER A 67 11.28 -2.26 -23.01
C SER A 67 11.60 -3.73 -22.71
N PRO A 68 12.88 -4.10 -22.62
CA PRO A 68 13.29 -5.46 -22.26
C PRO A 68 13.13 -5.77 -20.75
N LEU A 69 12.53 -4.86 -19.99
CA LEU A 69 12.30 -5.02 -18.57
C LEU A 69 11.16 -6.00 -18.29
N SER A 70 11.15 -6.56 -17.09
CA SER A 70 10.06 -7.40 -16.61
C SER A 70 9.24 -6.66 -15.57
N LYS A 71 7.95 -6.98 -15.50
CA LYS A 71 7.07 -6.45 -14.44
C LYS A 71 7.63 -6.80 -13.06
N ASN A 72 7.55 -5.88 -12.11
CA ASN A 72 8.09 -5.98 -10.76
C ASN A 72 9.62 -6.08 -10.68
N GLN A 73 10.34 -5.86 -11.77
CA GLN A 73 11.79 -5.79 -11.75
C GLN A 73 12.26 -4.59 -10.93
N ILE A 74 13.32 -4.81 -10.15
CA ILE A 74 13.94 -3.76 -9.35
C ILE A 74 15.09 -3.14 -10.12
N LEU A 75 15.12 -1.82 -10.14
CA LEU A 75 16.16 -1.03 -10.79
C LEU A 75 16.84 -0.14 -9.75
N SER A 76 18.16 -0.05 -9.85
CA SER A 76 18.94 1.00 -9.18
C SER A 76 18.68 2.34 -9.88
N GLU A 77 19.05 3.44 -9.24
CA GLU A 77 18.94 4.77 -9.84
C GLU A 77 19.70 4.88 -11.16
N LYS A 78 20.90 4.26 -11.25
CA LYS A 78 21.70 4.23 -12.47
C LYS A 78 20.98 3.45 -13.58
N GLU A 79 20.54 2.23 -13.29
CA GLU A 79 19.81 1.39 -14.25
C GLU A 79 18.53 2.08 -14.75
N TYR A 80 17.82 2.77 -13.86
CA TYR A 80 16.64 3.54 -14.22
C TYR A 80 16.97 4.67 -15.20
N ARG A 81 18.03 5.44 -14.95
CA ARG A 81 18.48 6.50 -15.87
C ARG A 81 18.90 5.94 -17.22
N ASP A 82 19.72 4.88 -17.22
CA ASP A 82 20.20 4.23 -18.45
C ASP A 82 19.02 3.71 -19.30
N MET A 83 17.99 3.18 -18.65
CA MET A 83 16.78 2.72 -19.32
C MET A 83 15.91 3.89 -19.85
N ARG A 84 15.82 5.00 -19.10
CA ARG A 84 15.15 6.22 -19.57
C ARG A 84 15.81 6.85 -20.77
N GLU A 85 17.13 6.83 -20.85
CA GLU A 85 17.86 7.32 -22.03
C GLU A 85 17.58 6.48 -23.28
N LYS A 86 17.40 5.16 -23.12
CA LYS A 86 17.19 4.24 -24.25
C LYS A 86 15.74 4.10 -24.69
N TYR A 87 14.81 4.12 -23.75
CA TYR A 87 13.40 3.76 -24.00
C TYR A 87 12.43 4.88 -23.64
N GLU A 88 12.93 6.01 -23.16
CA GLU A 88 12.12 7.21 -22.82
C GLU A 88 10.89 6.85 -22.00
N ASP A 89 9.71 7.08 -22.54
CA ASP A 89 8.41 6.83 -21.88
C ASP A 89 7.79 5.46 -22.24
N ASP A 90 8.53 4.58 -22.89
CA ASP A 90 8.02 3.26 -23.29
C ASP A 90 7.78 2.30 -22.11
N PHE A 91 8.23 2.62 -20.93
CA PHE A 91 7.98 1.86 -19.72
C PHE A 91 7.59 2.76 -18.54
N ASP A 92 6.85 2.21 -17.57
CA ASP A 92 6.51 2.89 -16.33
C ASP A 92 7.23 2.20 -15.15
N ALA A 93 7.96 2.98 -14.39
CA ALA A 93 8.62 2.56 -13.17
C ALA A 93 8.59 3.70 -12.15
N GLY A 94 8.56 3.36 -10.88
CA GLY A 94 8.49 4.35 -9.83
C GLY A 94 9.03 3.82 -8.51
N MET A 95 8.97 4.65 -7.48
CA MET A 95 9.36 4.32 -6.12
C MET A 95 8.36 4.91 -5.11
N GLY A 96 8.46 4.47 -3.88
CA GLY A 96 7.57 4.92 -2.81
C GLY A 96 6.19 4.24 -2.82
N ALA A 97 5.34 4.67 -1.90
CA ALA A 97 4.01 4.11 -1.74
C ALA A 97 3.11 4.32 -2.96
N GLU A 98 3.31 5.38 -3.74
CA GLU A 98 2.57 5.64 -4.97
C GLU A 98 2.79 4.55 -6.02
N ALA A 99 4.04 4.11 -6.21
CA ALA A 99 4.38 3.01 -7.12
C ALA A 99 3.72 1.69 -6.68
N VAL A 100 3.79 1.39 -5.39
CA VAL A 100 3.14 0.20 -4.80
C VAL A 100 1.62 0.27 -4.96
N LYS A 101 1.01 1.43 -4.79
CA LYS A 101 -0.42 1.64 -5.02
C LYS A 101 -0.82 1.31 -6.45
N LYS A 102 -0.06 1.79 -7.44
CA LYS A 102 -0.30 1.47 -8.86
C LYS A 102 -0.22 -0.03 -9.13
N LEU A 103 0.76 -0.73 -8.56
CA LEU A 103 0.88 -2.18 -8.66
C LEU A 103 -0.33 -2.90 -8.04
N LEU A 104 -0.80 -2.45 -6.89
CA LEU A 104 -1.99 -3.02 -6.23
C LEU A 104 -3.26 -2.77 -7.02
N GLN A 105 -3.41 -1.62 -7.66
CA GLN A 105 -4.55 -1.29 -8.51
C GLN A 105 -4.63 -2.16 -9.77
N GLN A 106 -3.51 -2.68 -10.25
CA GLN A 106 -3.46 -3.56 -11.44
C GLN A 106 -3.85 -5.00 -11.14
N ILE A 107 -4.03 -5.40 -9.89
CA ILE A 107 -4.39 -6.76 -9.51
C ILE A 107 -5.87 -7.01 -9.83
N ASP A 108 -6.13 -8.00 -10.69
CA ASP A 108 -7.43 -8.63 -10.82
C ASP A 108 -7.49 -9.81 -9.84
N LEU A 109 -8.25 -9.65 -8.76
CA LEU A 109 -8.36 -10.65 -7.70
C LEU A 109 -8.99 -11.97 -8.19
N GLU A 110 -9.93 -11.89 -9.11
CA GLU A 110 -10.59 -13.08 -9.66
C GLU A 110 -9.61 -13.88 -10.52
N GLU A 111 -8.93 -13.24 -11.44
CA GLU A 111 -7.91 -13.85 -12.28
C GLU A 111 -6.76 -14.43 -11.44
N LEU A 112 -6.27 -13.68 -10.47
CA LEU A 112 -5.20 -14.13 -9.58
C LEU A 112 -5.61 -15.34 -8.74
N SER A 113 -6.84 -15.36 -8.25
CA SER A 113 -7.40 -16.52 -7.53
C SER A 113 -7.41 -17.78 -8.41
N GLN A 114 -7.89 -17.67 -9.64
CA GLN A 114 -7.92 -18.78 -10.60
C GLN A 114 -6.51 -19.27 -10.94
N GLN A 115 -5.58 -18.36 -11.20
CA GLN A 115 -4.19 -18.68 -11.48
C GLN A 115 -3.53 -19.43 -10.32
N LEU A 116 -3.67 -18.94 -9.09
CA LEU A 116 -3.10 -19.58 -7.91
C LEU A 116 -3.71 -20.97 -7.64
N ARG A 117 -5.00 -21.15 -7.88
CA ARG A 117 -5.67 -22.46 -7.77
C ARG A 117 -5.15 -23.45 -8.82
N ALA A 118 -4.88 -22.98 -10.03
CA ALA A 118 -4.29 -23.81 -11.08
C ALA A 118 -2.86 -24.23 -10.72
N GLU A 119 -2.03 -23.29 -10.29
CA GLU A 119 -0.65 -23.56 -9.85
C GLU A 119 -0.58 -24.50 -8.63
N LEU A 120 -1.57 -24.45 -7.74
CA LEU A 120 -1.63 -25.28 -6.55
C LEU A 120 -1.70 -26.78 -6.87
N LYS A 121 -2.31 -27.14 -8.00
CA LYS A 121 -2.45 -28.55 -8.41
C LYS A 121 -1.11 -29.23 -8.66
N ASP A 122 -0.16 -28.48 -9.21
CA ASP A 122 1.15 -28.99 -9.62
C ASP A 122 2.27 -28.64 -8.62
N ALA A 123 1.95 -27.84 -7.58
CA ALA A 123 2.93 -27.39 -6.60
C ALA A 123 3.14 -28.40 -5.47
N SER A 124 4.37 -28.48 -4.99
CA SER A 124 4.77 -29.30 -3.85
C SER A 124 5.72 -28.55 -2.90
N GLY A 125 5.87 -29.06 -1.69
CA GLY A 125 6.81 -28.51 -0.72
C GLY A 125 6.58 -27.03 -0.36
N GLN A 126 7.65 -26.27 -0.30
CA GLN A 126 7.60 -24.85 0.09
C GLN A 126 6.83 -23.98 -0.90
N LYS A 127 6.88 -24.32 -2.19
CA LYS A 127 6.12 -23.61 -3.23
C LYS A 127 4.61 -23.72 -2.97
N LYS A 128 4.13 -24.92 -2.64
CA LYS A 128 2.73 -25.15 -2.29
C LYS A 128 2.32 -24.34 -1.06
N ALA A 129 3.13 -24.34 0.01
CA ALA A 129 2.85 -23.56 1.20
C ALA A 129 2.76 -22.07 0.94
N ARG A 130 3.63 -21.53 0.07
CA ARG A 130 3.57 -20.11 -0.34
C ARG A 130 2.31 -19.79 -1.14
N ILE A 131 1.93 -20.64 -2.10
CA ILE A 131 0.73 -20.46 -2.90
C ILE A 131 -0.52 -20.47 -2.00
N VAL A 132 -0.60 -21.38 -1.04
CA VAL A 132 -1.71 -21.42 -0.07
C VAL A 132 -1.83 -20.11 0.70
N LYS A 133 -0.74 -19.60 1.24
CA LYS A 133 -0.73 -18.31 1.95
C LYS A 133 -1.15 -17.14 1.06
N ARG A 134 -0.67 -17.11 -0.18
CA ARG A 134 -1.08 -16.08 -1.15
C ARG A 134 -2.57 -16.18 -1.45
N LEU A 135 -3.07 -17.40 -1.67
CA LEU A 135 -4.48 -17.64 -1.96
C LEU A 135 -5.39 -17.22 -0.80
N GLU A 136 -5.00 -17.47 0.44
CA GLU A 136 -5.73 -17.01 1.63
C GLU A 136 -5.91 -15.49 1.63
N VAL A 137 -4.86 -14.73 1.34
CA VAL A 137 -4.91 -13.26 1.28
C VAL A 137 -5.77 -12.79 0.11
N VAL A 138 -5.61 -13.37 -1.07
CA VAL A 138 -6.39 -13.04 -2.27
C VAL A 138 -7.89 -13.29 -2.03
N GLU A 139 -8.24 -14.44 -1.46
CA GLU A 139 -9.64 -14.79 -1.16
C GLU A 139 -10.23 -13.86 -0.08
N ALA A 140 -9.45 -13.47 0.93
CA ALA A 140 -9.89 -12.53 1.94
C ALA A 140 -10.29 -11.17 1.31
N PHE A 141 -9.50 -10.64 0.38
CA PHE A 141 -9.85 -9.43 -0.35
C PHE A 141 -11.03 -9.63 -1.29
N ARG A 142 -11.06 -10.74 -2.01
CA ARG A 142 -12.16 -11.06 -2.95
C ARG A 142 -13.51 -11.16 -2.26
N ILE A 143 -13.58 -11.86 -1.14
CA ILE A 143 -14.82 -12.09 -0.39
C ILE A 143 -15.27 -10.83 0.35
N SER A 144 -14.35 -10.08 0.95
CA SER A 144 -14.69 -8.87 1.70
C SER A 144 -15.09 -7.69 0.82
N GLY A 145 -14.72 -7.70 -0.46
CA GLY A 145 -14.91 -6.57 -1.37
C GLY A 145 -13.96 -5.40 -1.12
N ASN A 146 -12.98 -5.54 -0.22
CA ASN A 146 -11.95 -4.54 -0.01
C ASN A 146 -10.97 -4.52 -1.18
N LYS A 147 -10.58 -3.31 -1.58
CA LYS A 147 -9.62 -3.14 -2.67
C LYS A 147 -8.19 -3.21 -2.14
N PRO A 148 -7.27 -3.93 -2.82
CA PRO A 148 -5.87 -4.04 -2.39
C PRO A 148 -5.17 -2.69 -2.21
N GLU A 149 -5.46 -1.71 -3.06
CA GLU A 149 -4.87 -0.36 -2.99
C GLU A 149 -5.27 0.42 -1.74
N TRP A 150 -6.28 0.00 -0.99
CA TRP A 150 -6.64 0.62 0.29
C TRP A 150 -5.63 0.35 1.41
N MET A 151 -4.70 -0.56 1.22
CA MET A 151 -3.54 -0.71 2.12
C MET A 151 -2.57 0.48 2.04
N ILE A 152 -2.71 1.33 1.03
CA ILE A 152 -2.00 2.60 0.87
C ILE A 152 -2.96 3.73 1.26
N ILE A 153 -2.52 4.60 2.16
CA ILE A 153 -3.33 5.65 2.77
C ILE A 153 -3.03 6.99 2.09
N ASP A 154 -4.05 7.62 1.53
CA ASP A 154 -3.99 8.98 0.99
C ASP A 154 -4.57 10.01 1.95
N VAL A 155 -5.55 9.59 2.73
CA VAL A 155 -6.28 10.43 3.69
C VAL A 155 -6.26 9.76 5.06
N LEU A 156 -5.75 10.46 6.05
CA LEU A 156 -5.69 9.97 7.44
C LEU A 156 -6.93 10.41 8.20
N PRO A 157 -7.76 9.49 8.72
CA PRO A 157 -8.87 9.86 9.58
C PRO A 157 -8.36 10.33 10.95
N VAL A 158 -9.01 11.36 11.49
CA VAL A 158 -8.71 11.90 12.83
C VAL A 158 -9.93 11.68 13.71
N ILE A 159 -9.75 10.92 14.78
CA ILE A 159 -10.82 10.65 15.74
C ILE A 159 -11.23 11.93 16.46
N PRO A 160 -12.50 12.06 16.87
CA PRO A 160 -13.00 13.24 17.58
C PRO A 160 -12.24 13.52 18.87
N PRO A 161 -12.09 14.79 19.27
CA PRO A 161 -11.45 15.15 20.54
C PRO A 161 -12.05 14.52 21.78
N GLU A 162 -13.33 14.22 21.78
CA GLU A 162 -14.04 13.56 22.89
C GLU A 162 -13.52 12.13 23.16
N ILE A 163 -13.03 11.44 22.15
CA ILE A 163 -12.50 10.06 22.27
C ILE A 163 -11.01 10.04 22.61
N ARG A 164 -10.32 11.19 22.47
CA ARG A 164 -8.89 11.35 22.77
C ARG A 164 -8.66 12.55 23.71
N PRO A 165 -9.29 12.56 24.89
CA PRO A 165 -9.14 13.67 25.81
C PRO A 165 -7.72 13.77 26.34
N MET A 166 -7.22 14.99 26.50
CA MET A 166 -5.98 15.23 27.23
C MET A 166 -6.26 15.09 28.74
N VAL A 167 -5.58 14.12 29.36
CA VAL A 167 -5.72 13.85 30.80
C VAL A 167 -4.57 14.53 31.56
N PRO A 168 -4.86 15.37 32.56
CA PRO A 168 -3.81 15.97 33.39
C PRO A 168 -3.14 14.89 34.24
N LEU A 169 -1.81 14.89 34.22
CA LEU A 169 -0.96 14.07 35.07
C LEU A 169 -0.35 14.88 36.20
N ASP A 170 0.17 14.20 37.22
CA ASP A 170 0.92 14.84 38.28
C ASP A 170 2.12 15.65 37.73
N GLY A 171 2.37 16.85 38.29
CA GLY A 171 3.43 17.75 37.86
C GLY A 171 3.10 18.63 36.66
N GLY A 172 1.82 18.83 36.34
CA GLY A 172 1.38 19.76 35.28
C GLY A 172 1.57 19.26 33.86
N ARG A 173 1.85 17.97 33.67
CA ARG A 173 1.92 17.30 32.38
C ARG A 173 0.56 16.76 31.94
N TYR A 174 0.41 16.52 30.65
CA TYR A 174 -0.78 15.93 30.05
C TYR A 174 -0.42 14.68 29.26
N ALA A 175 -1.32 13.73 29.24
CA ALA A 175 -1.27 12.54 28.36
C ALA A 175 -2.53 12.48 27.50
N SER A 176 -2.39 11.94 26.30
CA SER A 176 -3.48 11.68 25.36
C SER A 176 -3.72 10.19 25.21
#